data_2576317394661be8dfc9dfdd4357994f
#
_entry.id   2576317394661be8dfc9dfdd4357994f
#
_cell.length_a   1.000
_cell.length_b   1.000
_cell.length_c   1.000
_cell.angle_alpha   90.00
_cell.angle_beta   90.00
_cell.angle_gamma   90.00
#
_symmetry.space_group_name_H-M   'P 1'
#
loop_
_entity.id
_entity.type
_entity.pdbx_description
1 polymer ?
#
loop_
_entity_poly.entity_id
_entity_poly.type
_entity_poly.pdbx_seq_one_letter_code
_entity_poly.pdbx_strand_id
1 'polypeptide(L)'
;AVKFQKRFIKETFAKELLDKPQTKENIKGRTYGEYREGLELSFDDFVKLKNLADSLNVSFFATPFDRKSVDFLESVGVPFYKIASFDLTNLPLLEYVARKRKPVILSTGMATQEEVDEAVATILQHNSQLIMLHCVSVYPSPDEHINLDGMLTMQERYAPIPVGYSGHEQDYLPTLT
;
A
#
# COMPACT_ATOMS: atom_id res chain seq x y z
N ALA A 1 8.01 -9.52 8.73
CA ALA A 1 7.30 -9.52 7.44
C ALA A 1 8.09 -8.75 6.37
N VAL A 2 7.89 -9.07 5.11
CA VAL A 2 8.44 -8.34 3.97
C VAL A 2 7.31 -7.91 3.04
N LYS A 3 7.34 -6.64 2.60
CA LYS A 3 6.31 -6.05 1.75
C LYS A 3 6.87 -5.61 0.40
N PHE A 4 6.19 -6.04 -0.66
CA PHE A 4 6.43 -5.59 -2.02
C PHE A 4 5.31 -4.68 -2.54
N GLN A 5 5.41 -4.28 -3.79
CA GLN A 5 4.38 -3.54 -4.52
C GLN A 5 4.14 -4.22 -5.86
N LYS A 6 2.90 -4.15 -6.36
CA LYS A 6 2.57 -4.66 -7.70
C LYS A 6 1.69 -3.67 -8.43
N ARG A 7 2.08 -3.39 -9.68
CA ARG A 7 1.33 -2.54 -10.62
C ARG A 7 1.29 -3.20 -11.98
N PHE A 8 0.17 -3.11 -12.61
CA PHE A 8 0.09 -3.22 -14.07
C PHE A 8 0.15 -1.80 -14.63
N ILE A 9 1.31 -1.42 -15.13
CA ILE A 9 1.70 -0.04 -15.42
C ILE A 9 0.66 0.68 -16.28
N LYS A 10 0.11 0.00 -17.30
CA LYS A 10 -0.91 0.54 -18.21
C LYS A 10 -2.31 0.66 -17.59
N GLU A 11 -2.56 0.00 -16.47
CA GLU A 11 -3.81 0.13 -15.70
C GLU A 11 -3.72 1.24 -14.66
N THR A 12 -2.49 1.51 -14.19
CA THR A 12 -2.25 2.45 -13.09
C THR A 12 -2.01 3.88 -13.57
N PHE A 13 -1.43 4.05 -14.76
CA PHE A 13 -1.00 5.36 -15.27
C PHE A 13 -1.63 5.70 -16.62
N ALA A 14 -1.99 6.98 -16.78
CA ALA A 14 -2.46 7.51 -18.07
C ALA A 14 -1.37 7.43 -19.13
N LYS A 15 -1.78 7.16 -20.38
CA LYS A 15 -0.87 6.98 -21.52
C LYS A 15 0.03 8.20 -21.73
N GLU A 16 -0.52 9.40 -21.57
CA GLU A 16 0.21 10.68 -21.73
C GLU A 16 1.37 10.80 -20.73
N LEU A 17 1.25 10.21 -19.54
CA LEU A 17 2.33 10.16 -18.57
C LEU A 17 3.36 9.10 -18.92
N LEU A 18 2.91 7.93 -19.37
CA LEU A 18 3.80 6.82 -19.74
C LEU A 18 4.71 7.17 -20.95
N ASP A 19 4.19 7.96 -21.88
CA ASP A 19 4.92 8.37 -23.08
C ASP A 19 5.92 9.53 -22.83
N LYS A 20 5.91 10.14 -21.62
CA LYS A 20 6.87 11.21 -21.30
C LYS A 20 8.31 10.71 -21.34
N PRO A 21 9.23 11.48 -21.99
CA PRO A 21 10.63 11.14 -21.98
C PRO A 21 11.20 11.05 -20.56
N GLN A 22 12.01 10.03 -20.30
CA GLN A 22 12.77 9.94 -19.07
C GLN A 22 14.05 10.78 -19.18
N THR A 23 14.19 11.76 -18.30
CA THR A 23 15.30 12.73 -18.35
C THR A 23 16.37 12.52 -17.27
N LYS A 24 16.13 11.60 -16.33
CA LYS A 24 17.09 11.34 -15.24
C LYS A 24 18.21 10.44 -15.73
N GLU A 25 19.45 10.88 -15.52
CA GLU A 25 20.64 10.07 -15.77
C GLU A 25 20.64 8.81 -14.90
N ASN A 26 21.20 7.72 -15.43
CA ASN A 26 21.31 6.40 -14.77
C ASN A 26 19.98 5.64 -14.52
N ILE A 27 18.88 6.04 -15.14
CA ILE A 27 17.62 5.30 -15.12
C ILE A 27 17.43 4.53 -16.44
N LYS A 28 17.11 3.24 -16.34
CA LYS A 28 16.79 2.42 -17.52
C LYS A 28 15.44 2.84 -18.13
N GLY A 29 15.38 2.89 -19.46
CA GLY A 29 14.18 3.23 -20.21
C GLY A 29 14.24 4.62 -20.85
N ARG A 30 13.63 4.77 -22.03
CA ARG A 30 13.55 6.03 -22.79
C ARG A 30 12.34 6.87 -22.37
N THR A 31 11.30 6.18 -21.89
CA THR A 31 10.07 6.82 -21.41
C THR A 31 9.83 6.50 -19.94
N TYR A 32 8.94 7.26 -19.30
CA TYR A 32 8.51 6.98 -17.94
C TYR A 32 7.86 5.58 -17.82
N GLY A 33 7.10 5.18 -18.84
CA GLY A 33 6.49 3.84 -18.91
C GLY A 33 7.52 2.71 -18.92
N GLU A 34 8.52 2.79 -19.81
CA GLU A 34 9.60 1.79 -19.87
C GLU A 34 10.36 1.71 -18.53
N TYR A 35 10.64 2.85 -17.91
CA TYR A 35 11.25 2.89 -16.59
C TYR A 35 10.40 2.17 -15.53
N ARG A 36 9.10 2.45 -15.49
CA ARG A 36 8.18 1.84 -14.52
C ARG A 36 8.02 0.34 -14.76
N GLU A 37 7.88 -0.09 -16.02
CA GLU A 37 7.81 -1.51 -16.37
C GLU A 37 9.09 -2.26 -15.98
N GLY A 38 10.25 -1.62 -16.12
CA GLY A 38 11.54 -2.20 -15.71
C GLY A 38 11.73 -2.40 -14.21
N LEU A 39 10.88 -1.80 -13.38
CA LEU A 39 10.87 -1.98 -11.91
C LEU A 39 9.94 -3.10 -11.46
N GLU A 40 9.04 -3.57 -12.33
CA GLU A 40 8.08 -4.60 -11.96
C GLU A 40 8.70 -5.99 -12.01
N LEU A 41 8.45 -6.75 -10.95
CA LEU A 41 8.85 -8.15 -10.88
C LEU A 41 7.84 -9.03 -11.62
N SER A 42 8.33 -10.13 -12.21
CA SER A 42 7.51 -11.14 -12.87
C SER A 42 6.72 -11.98 -11.86
N PHE A 43 5.79 -12.80 -12.35
CA PHE A 43 5.09 -13.79 -11.53
C PHE A 43 6.07 -14.79 -10.90
N ASP A 44 7.00 -15.32 -11.68
CA ASP A 44 7.98 -16.28 -11.20
C ASP A 44 8.89 -15.68 -10.13
N ASP A 45 9.24 -14.39 -10.22
CA ASP A 45 10.03 -13.71 -9.19
C ASP A 45 9.22 -13.57 -7.89
N PHE A 46 7.93 -13.21 -7.97
CA PHE A 46 7.06 -13.16 -6.78
C PHE A 46 6.94 -14.53 -6.13
N VAL A 47 6.76 -15.61 -6.90
CA VAL A 47 6.69 -16.97 -6.38
C VAL A 47 7.99 -17.38 -5.70
N LYS A 48 9.14 -17.10 -6.33
CA LYS A 48 10.46 -17.39 -5.73
C LYS A 48 10.66 -16.63 -4.42
N LEU A 49 10.34 -15.34 -4.39
CA LEU A 49 10.47 -14.50 -3.20
C LEU A 49 9.52 -14.96 -2.08
N LYS A 50 8.28 -15.33 -2.43
CA LYS A 50 7.34 -15.89 -1.47
C LYS A 50 7.85 -17.20 -0.88
N ASN A 51 8.31 -18.13 -1.70
CA ASN A 51 8.85 -19.41 -1.23
C ASN A 51 10.07 -19.21 -0.32
N LEU A 52 10.95 -18.24 -0.65
CA LEU A 52 12.07 -17.88 0.21
C LEU A 52 11.58 -17.32 1.55
N ALA A 53 10.63 -16.39 1.54
CA ALA A 53 10.07 -15.83 2.76
C ALA A 53 9.42 -16.91 3.64
N ASP A 54 8.64 -17.82 3.03
CA ASP A 54 8.02 -18.94 3.73
C ASP A 54 9.08 -19.85 4.38
N SER A 55 10.19 -20.14 3.68
CA SER A 55 11.29 -20.95 4.22
C SER A 55 12.00 -20.31 5.41
N LEU A 56 11.94 -18.96 5.48
CA LEU A 56 12.52 -18.18 6.59
C LEU A 56 11.48 -17.82 7.67
N ASN A 57 10.26 -18.35 7.58
CA ASN A 57 9.14 -18.01 8.45
C ASN A 57 8.85 -16.48 8.50
N VAL A 58 8.97 -15.81 7.36
CA VAL A 58 8.71 -14.39 7.18
C VAL A 58 7.45 -14.20 6.34
N SER A 59 6.45 -13.49 6.86
CA SER A 59 5.23 -13.18 6.10
C SER A 59 5.56 -12.35 4.87
N PHE A 60 5.13 -12.83 3.70
CA PHE A 60 5.28 -12.15 2.40
C PHE A 60 3.95 -11.56 1.96
N PHE A 61 3.92 -10.27 1.65
CA PHE A 61 2.72 -9.60 1.15
C PHE A 61 3.06 -8.43 0.22
N ALA A 62 2.04 -7.84 -0.39
CA ALA A 62 2.27 -6.72 -1.29
C ALA A 62 1.10 -5.72 -1.29
N THR A 63 1.40 -4.51 -1.77
CA THR A 63 0.43 -3.46 -2.09
C THR A 63 0.04 -3.58 -3.55
N PRO A 64 -1.21 -3.92 -3.90
CA PRO A 64 -1.74 -3.76 -5.25
C PRO A 64 -2.13 -2.31 -5.52
N PHE A 65 -1.92 -1.81 -6.74
CA PHE A 65 -2.33 -0.47 -7.17
C PHE A 65 -3.42 -0.49 -8.27
N ASP A 66 -3.90 -1.66 -8.62
CA ASP A 66 -4.96 -1.88 -9.59
C ASP A 66 -5.60 -3.27 -9.40
N ARG A 67 -6.76 -3.50 -10.01
CA ARG A 67 -7.50 -4.79 -9.87
C ARG A 67 -6.72 -5.99 -10.40
N LYS A 68 -5.99 -5.83 -11.53
CA LYS A 68 -5.16 -6.93 -12.07
C LYS A 68 -4.05 -7.31 -11.10
N SER A 69 -3.48 -6.31 -10.40
CA SER A 69 -2.51 -6.55 -9.33
C SER A 69 -3.11 -7.32 -8.15
N VAL A 70 -4.36 -7.05 -7.79
CA VAL A 70 -5.07 -7.84 -6.76
C VAL A 70 -5.19 -9.30 -7.20
N ASP A 71 -5.66 -9.56 -8.43
CA ASP A 71 -5.81 -10.92 -8.94
C ASP A 71 -4.47 -11.64 -9.09
N PHE A 72 -3.43 -10.93 -9.51
CA PHE A 72 -2.06 -11.43 -9.53
C PHE A 72 -1.62 -11.88 -8.12
N LEU A 73 -1.82 -11.05 -7.10
CA LEU A 73 -1.43 -11.38 -5.73
C LEU A 73 -2.28 -12.51 -5.14
N GLU A 74 -3.55 -12.65 -5.55
CA GLU A 74 -4.35 -13.83 -5.23
C GLU A 74 -3.71 -15.11 -5.77
N SER A 75 -3.26 -15.10 -7.04
CA SER A 75 -2.63 -16.25 -7.66
C SER A 75 -1.24 -16.60 -7.05
N VAL A 76 -0.53 -15.61 -6.51
CA VAL A 76 0.69 -15.80 -5.71
C VAL A 76 0.38 -16.39 -4.33
N GLY A 77 -0.83 -16.20 -3.82
CA GLY A 77 -1.26 -16.71 -2.52
C GLY A 77 -0.78 -15.84 -1.34
N VAL A 78 -0.83 -14.51 -1.48
CA VAL A 78 -0.51 -13.62 -0.35
C VAL A 78 -1.53 -13.79 0.79
N PRO A 79 -1.11 -13.72 2.07
CA PRO A 79 -1.99 -13.93 3.21
C PRO A 79 -2.89 -12.73 3.50
N PHE A 80 -2.50 -11.51 3.13
CA PHE A 80 -3.22 -10.25 3.35
C PHE A 80 -2.76 -9.17 2.38
N TYR A 81 -3.51 -8.06 2.32
CA TYR A 81 -3.25 -6.93 1.45
C TYR A 81 -2.84 -5.69 2.23
N LYS A 82 -1.95 -4.89 1.65
CA LYS A 82 -1.68 -3.52 2.10
C LYS A 82 -2.23 -2.54 1.08
N ILE A 83 -3.00 -1.58 1.54
CA ILE A 83 -3.45 -0.44 0.72
C ILE A 83 -2.60 0.78 1.08
N ALA A 84 -1.97 1.37 0.08
CA ALA A 84 -1.20 2.60 0.25
C ALA A 84 -2.13 3.80 0.48
N SER A 85 -1.64 4.83 1.18
CA SER A 85 -2.37 6.09 1.36
C SER A 85 -2.86 6.70 0.05
N PHE A 86 -2.06 6.55 -1.02
CA PHE A 86 -2.40 7.00 -2.36
C PHE A 86 -3.73 6.45 -2.90
N ASP A 87 -4.10 5.23 -2.52
CA ASP A 87 -5.32 4.57 -2.98
C ASP A 87 -6.45 4.58 -1.95
N LEU A 88 -6.32 5.34 -0.85
CA LEU A 88 -7.36 5.41 0.17
C LEU A 88 -8.69 5.89 -0.41
N THR A 89 -8.67 6.86 -1.31
CA THR A 89 -9.88 7.39 -1.98
C THR A 89 -10.30 6.59 -3.22
N ASN A 90 -9.57 5.53 -3.57
CA ASN A 90 -9.90 4.63 -4.67
C ASN A 90 -10.94 3.58 -4.22
N LEU A 91 -12.14 4.03 -3.87
CA LEU A 91 -13.19 3.16 -3.32
C LEU A 91 -13.46 1.90 -4.16
N PRO A 92 -13.46 1.95 -5.52
CA PRO A 92 -13.62 0.74 -6.34
C PRO A 92 -12.50 -0.30 -6.15
N LEU A 93 -11.28 0.12 -5.82
CA LEU A 93 -10.17 -0.80 -5.49
C LEU A 93 -10.34 -1.33 -4.08
N LEU A 94 -10.72 -0.48 -3.11
CA LEU A 94 -10.95 -0.90 -1.73
C LEU A 94 -12.05 -1.96 -1.65
N GLU A 95 -13.18 -1.75 -2.31
CA GLU A 95 -14.26 -2.72 -2.41
C GLU A 95 -13.78 -4.05 -3.03
N TYR A 96 -13.02 -3.96 -4.12
CA TYR A 96 -12.50 -5.14 -4.82
C TYR A 96 -11.57 -5.97 -3.93
N VAL A 97 -10.67 -5.33 -3.19
CA VAL A 97 -9.78 -5.97 -2.21
C VAL A 97 -10.58 -6.56 -1.04
N ALA A 98 -11.52 -5.81 -0.49
CA ALA A 98 -12.34 -6.25 0.65
C ALA A 98 -13.14 -7.52 0.33
N ARG A 99 -13.66 -7.64 -0.91
CA ARG A 99 -14.38 -8.84 -1.39
C ARG A 99 -13.51 -10.10 -1.45
N LYS A 100 -12.17 -10.00 -1.43
CA LYS A 100 -11.27 -11.15 -1.32
C LYS A 100 -11.28 -11.78 0.09
N ARG A 101 -11.84 -11.09 1.09
CA ARG A 101 -12.02 -11.57 2.49
C ARG A 101 -10.73 -12.01 3.18
N LYS A 102 -9.61 -11.42 2.79
CA LYS A 102 -8.32 -11.52 3.50
C LYS A 102 -8.10 -10.26 4.32
N PRO A 103 -7.30 -10.30 5.39
CA PRO A 103 -6.98 -9.10 6.16
C PRO A 103 -6.47 -7.95 5.28
N VAL A 104 -6.93 -6.74 5.57
CA VAL A 104 -6.54 -5.51 4.87
C VAL A 104 -5.84 -4.58 5.84
N ILE A 105 -4.67 -4.09 5.45
CA ILE A 105 -3.93 -3.05 6.17
C ILE A 105 -4.06 -1.77 5.36
N LEU A 106 -4.73 -0.76 5.90
CA LEU A 106 -5.02 0.52 5.22
C LEU A 106 -4.17 1.65 5.81
N SER A 107 -3.34 2.31 4.99
CA SER A 107 -2.66 3.56 5.39
C SER A 107 -3.53 4.78 5.09
N THR A 108 -3.49 5.78 5.99
CA THR A 108 -4.41 6.92 5.99
C THR A 108 -3.74 8.28 5.71
N GLY A 109 -2.51 8.30 5.22
CA GLY A 109 -1.82 9.55 4.89
C GLY A 109 -2.48 10.32 3.74
N MET A 110 -2.34 11.66 3.74
CA MET A 110 -2.89 12.59 2.73
C MET A 110 -4.42 12.66 2.66
N ALA A 111 -5.13 12.02 3.55
CA ALA A 111 -6.59 11.96 3.53
C ALA A 111 -7.21 12.86 4.59
N THR A 112 -8.38 13.40 4.30
CA THR A 112 -9.25 14.02 5.30
C THR A 112 -9.94 12.96 6.15
N GLN A 113 -10.52 13.40 7.27
CA GLN A 113 -11.26 12.49 8.16
C GLN A 113 -12.46 11.86 7.45
N GLU A 114 -13.14 12.62 6.62
CA GLU A 114 -14.31 12.16 5.84
C GLU A 114 -13.92 11.11 4.82
N GLU A 115 -12.78 11.27 4.13
CA GLU A 115 -12.25 10.29 3.19
C GLU A 115 -11.86 8.99 3.89
N VAL A 116 -11.28 9.08 5.09
CA VAL A 116 -10.97 7.89 5.90
C VAL A 116 -12.25 7.19 6.34
N ASP A 117 -13.28 7.93 6.78
CA ASP A 117 -14.57 7.36 7.16
C ASP A 117 -15.22 6.58 5.99
N GLU A 118 -15.20 7.16 4.79
CA GLU A 118 -15.75 6.54 3.58
C GLU A 118 -14.97 5.28 3.18
N ALA A 119 -13.65 5.33 3.24
CA ALA A 119 -12.78 4.18 2.96
C ALA A 119 -13.03 3.02 3.94
N VAL A 120 -13.09 3.32 5.24
CA VAL A 120 -13.37 2.34 6.30
C VAL A 120 -14.77 1.73 6.09
N ALA A 121 -15.79 2.55 5.86
CA ALA A 121 -17.15 2.08 5.61
C ALA A 121 -17.20 1.16 4.38
N THR A 122 -16.51 1.52 3.29
CA THR A 122 -16.44 0.72 2.06
C THR A 122 -15.84 -0.66 2.32
N ILE A 123 -14.74 -0.74 3.07
CA ILE A 123 -14.10 -2.02 3.39
C ILE A 123 -15.00 -2.86 4.30
N LEU A 124 -15.55 -2.26 5.36
CA LEU A 124 -16.34 -2.97 6.37
C LEU A 124 -17.66 -3.54 5.82
N GLN A 125 -18.21 -3.02 4.72
CA GLN A 125 -19.36 -3.63 4.03
C GLN A 125 -19.08 -5.07 3.56
N HIS A 126 -17.82 -5.45 3.35
CA HIS A 126 -17.44 -6.73 2.76
C HIS A 126 -16.46 -7.53 3.62
N ASN A 127 -15.70 -6.85 4.51
CA ASN A 127 -14.63 -7.47 5.27
C ASN A 127 -14.37 -6.75 6.60
N SER A 128 -14.53 -7.44 7.70
CA SER A 128 -14.26 -6.92 9.06
C SER A 128 -12.78 -7.03 9.48
N GLN A 129 -11.93 -7.71 8.72
CA GLN A 129 -10.53 -7.90 9.04
C GLN A 129 -9.70 -6.71 8.53
N LEU A 130 -9.86 -5.56 9.19
CA LEU A 130 -9.21 -4.30 8.86
C LEU A 130 -8.22 -3.91 9.95
N ILE A 131 -7.04 -3.45 9.55
CA ILE A 131 -6.05 -2.77 10.39
C ILE A 131 -5.79 -1.41 9.74
N MET A 132 -5.78 -0.35 10.53
CA MET A 132 -5.48 1.00 10.05
C MET A 132 -4.07 1.41 10.44
N LEU A 133 -3.42 2.23 9.61
CA LEU A 133 -2.11 2.78 9.94
C LEU A 133 -2.17 4.30 9.85
N HIS A 134 -1.87 4.98 10.97
CA HIS A 134 -1.50 6.39 10.94
C HIS A 134 -0.26 6.56 10.06
N CYS A 135 -0.28 7.51 9.15
CA CYS A 135 0.76 7.70 8.15
C CYS A 135 0.86 9.16 7.74
N VAL A 136 2.08 9.68 7.71
CA VAL A 136 2.39 10.98 7.10
C VAL A 136 3.14 10.73 5.80
N SER A 137 2.55 11.16 4.66
CA SER A 137 3.06 10.86 3.32
C SER A 137 4.07 11.91 2.83
N VAL A 138 5.05 12.23 3.67
CA VAL A 138 6.22 13.06 3.35
C VAL A 138 7.47 12.18 3.45
N TYR A 139 8.39 12.27 2.48
CA TYR A 139 9.54 11.37 2.34
C TYR A 139 10.86 12.14 2.19
N PRO A 140 11.71 12.23 3.24
CA PRO A 140 11.46 11.82 4.62
C PRO A 140 10.46 12.73 5.33
N SER A 141 9.79 12.20 6.35
CA SER A 141 8.90 13.00 7.19
C SER A 141 9.71 13.72 8.27
N PRO A 142 9.61 15.06 8.39
CA PRO A 142 10.12 15.78 9.54
C PRO A 142 9.38 15.39 10.82
N ASP A 143 10.07 15.34 11.96
CA ASP A 143 9.50 14.87 13.23
C ASP A 143 8.27 15.71 13.67
N GLU A 144 8.30 17.02 13.42
CA GLU A 144 7.19 17.94 13.73
C GLU A 144 5.90 17.66 12.94
N HIS A 145 5.98 16.89 11.84
CA HIS A 145 4.82 16.53 11.04
C HIS A 145 4.22 15.17 11.41
N ILE A 146 4.89 14.36 12.23
CA ILE A 146 4.50 12.97 12.49
C ILE A 146 3.17 12.87 13.22
N ASN A 147 2.90 13.78 14.17
CA ASN A 147 1.62 13.89 14.89
C ASN A 147 1.12 12.54 15.44
N LEU A 148 1.89 11.91 16.32
CA LEU A 148 1.54 10.61 16.90
C LEU A 148 0.22 10.62 17.69
N ASP A 149 -0.21 11.77 18.23
CA ASP A 149 -1.51 11.91 18.87
C ASP A 149 -2.68 11.59 17.92
N GLY A 150 -2.44 11.72 16.61
CA GLY A 150 -3.40 11.28 15.60
C GLY A 150 -3.72 9.78 15.67
N MET A 151 -2.78 8.94 16.16
CA MET A 151 -3.04 7.52 16.39
C MET A 151 -4.05 7.29 17.50
N LEU A 152 -3.95 8.06 18.60
CA LEU A 152 -4.90 7.96 19.71
C LEU A 152 -6.31 8.37 19.26
N THR A 153 -6.42 9.45 18.51
CA THR A 153 -7.69 9.89 17.90
C THR A 153 -8.28 8.81 17.01
N MET A 154 -7.44 8.17 16.17
CA MET A 154 -7.88 7.07 15.32
C MET A 154 -8.32 5.84 16.14
N GLN A 155 -7.59 5.48 17.19
CA GLN A 155 -7.94 4.37 18.08
C GLN A 155 -9.30 4.57 18.74
N GLU A 156 -9.56 5.76 19.25
CA GLU A 156 -10.87 6.10 19.86
C GLU A 156 -12.00 6.07 18.83
N ARG A 157 -11.79 6.70 17.66
CA ARG A 157 -12.82 6.84 16.63
C ARG A 157 -13.21 5.53 15.97
N TYR A 158 -12.24 4.67 15.70
CA TYR A 158 -12.44 3.45 14.92
C TYR A 158 -12.42 2.16 15.74
N ALA A 159 -12.49 2.26 17.08
CA ALA A 159 -12.57 1.06 17.92
C ALA A 159 -13.70 0.12 17.43
N PRO A 160 -13.51 -1.19 17.37
CA PRO A 160 -12.37 -1.97 17.83
C PRO A 160 -11.29 -2.26 16.75
N ILE A 161 -11.20 -1.49 15.66
CA ILE A 161 -10.22 -1.69 14.59
C ILE A 161 -8.82 -1.39 15.14
N PRO A 162 -7.84 -2.30 15.02
CA PRO A 162 -6.47 -2.04 15.43
C PRO A 162 -5.85 -0.89 14.63
N VAL A 163 -5.15 0.01 15.30
CA VAL A 163 -4.40 1.12 14.70
C VAL A 163 -2.91 0.93 14.98
N GLY A 164 -2.10 1.05 13.94
CA GLY A 164 -0.66 1.03 13.98
C GLY A 164 -0.05 2.25 13.31
N TYR A 165 1.27 2.23 13.11
CA TYR A 165 2.04 3.31 12.53
C TYR A 165 2.73 2.89 11.22
N SER A 166 2.76 3.81 10.24
CA SER A 166 3.52 3.68 8.99
C SER A 166 4.43 4.89 8.84
N GLY A 167 5.63 4.81 9.41
CA GLY A 167 6.61 5.88 9.44
C GLY A 167 7.40 6.03 8.15
N HIS A 168 7.84 7.27 7.87
CA HIS A 168 8.71 7.65 6.75
C HIS A 168 9.80 8.64 7.19
N GLU A 169 10.00 8.77 8.48
CA GLU A 169 11.08 9.52 9.10
C GLU A 169 12.44 8.84 8.90
N GLN A 170 13.52 9.60 9.10
CA GLN A 170 14.89 9.07 9.02
C GLN A 170 15.37 8.48 10.34
N ASP A 171 14.76 8.89 11.46
CA ASP A 171 15.10 8.42 12.79
C ASP A 171 14.15 7.29 13.24
N TYR A 172 14.58 6.50 14.20
CA TYR A 172 13.81 5.42 14.81
C TYR A 172 13.00 5.88 16.05
N LEU A 173 13.25 7.08 16.57
CA LEU A 173 12.60 7.58 17.79
C LEU A 173 11.07 7.58 17.70
N PRO A 174 10.44 8.07 16.64
CA PRO A 174 8.98 8.05 16.55
C PRO A 174 8.37 6.64 16.55
N THR A 175 9.15 5.63 16.16
CA THR A 175 8.71 4.23 16.19
C THR A 175 8.81 3.60 17.59
N LEU A 176 9.59 4.20 18.49
CA LEU A 176 9.81 3.70 19.86
C LEU A 176 8.93 4.38 20.91
N THR A 177 8.28 5.49 20.55
CA THR A 177 7.38 6.23 21.44
C THR A 177 5.95 5.77 21.29
#